data_f8538ce253bba32df5800fc6286597cd
#
_entry.id   f8538ce253bba32df5800fc6286597cd
#
_cell.length_a   1.000
_cell.length_b   1.000
_cell.length_c   1.000
_cell.angle_alpha   90.00
_cell.angle_beta   90.00
_cell.angle_gamma   90.00
#
_symmetry.space_group_name_H-M   'P 1'
#
loop_
_entity.id
_entity.type
_entity.pdbx_description
1 polymer ?
#
loop_
_entity_poly.entity_id
_entity_poly.type
_entity_poly.pdbx_seq_one_letter_code
_entity_poly.pdbx_strand_id
1 'polypeptide(L)'
;MDVEMKIETDTEFYGGGEHPEHLYTTLYRYRLQRIWNEQENPLLVIGCNPSTATAEELDETMRQVIKIARNNEYGGVIMCNLYAYRGTRPDDMKNAARNISQNNQDGFAYVIGPHNEAQLVEAAALVEDVVFAYGNIAVEGWTNVQGMMDNVIVSGNFYARAYKDRVIQLMRQLGKNLFAFETTAAGNPMHPLPHDAELKNQIRNIALIFKKR
;
A
#
# COMPACT_ATOMS: atom_id res chain seq x y z
N MET A 1 -30.35 -9.79 3.17
CA MET A 1 -29.53 -10.40 4.24
C MET A 1 -28.27 -9.56 4.30
N ASP A 2 -28.08 -8.80 5.39
CA ASP A 2 -26.83 -8.07 5.58
C ASP A 2 -25.74 -9.11 5.87
N VAL A 3 -24.83 -9.27 4.91
CA VAL A 3 -23.66 -10.13 5.10
C VAL A 3 -22.78 -9.43 6.13
N GLU A 4 -22.60 -10.07 7.28
CA GLU A 4 -21.75 -9.56 8.34
C GLU A 4 -20.32 -9.37 7.82
N MET A 5 -19.84 -8.15 7.86
CA MET A 5 -18.53 -7.79 7.32
C MET A 5 -17.45 -8.17 8.31
N LYS A 6 -16.62 -9.16 8.00
CA LYS A 6 -15.44 -9.48 8.80
C LYS A 6 -14.38 -8.38 8.66
N ILE A 7 -13.79 -8.01 9.78
CA ILE A 7 -12.80 -6.94 9.88
C ILE A 7 -11.56 -7.51 10.55
N GLU A 8 -10.45 -7.44 9.87
CA GLU A 8 -9.14 -7.80 10.43
C GLU A 8 -8.12 -6.72 10.14
N THR A 9 -7.29 -6.40 11.13
CA THR A 9 -6.13 -5.53 10.99
C THR A 9 -4.90 -6.21 11.55
N ASP A 10 -3.84 -6.27 10.77
CA ASP A 10 -2.54 -6.77 11.22
C ASP A 10 -1.65 -5.60 11.67
N THR A 11 -2.13 -4.83 12.63
CA THR A 11 -1.37 -3.73 13.23
C THR A 11 -0.62 -4.12 14.48
N GLU A 12 -1.04 -5.22 15.12
CA GLU A 12 -0.55 -5.62 16.45
C GLU A 12 0.73 -6.45 16.42
N PHE A 13 1.11 -6.93 15.26
CA PHE A 13 2.03 -8.03 15.16
C PHE A 13 3.48 -7.73 15.56
N TYR A 14 3.84 -6.48 15.74
CA TYR A 14 5.24 -6.10 15.75
C TYR A 14 5.69 -5.35 17.00
N GLY A 15 4.90 -5.43 18.05
CA GLY A 15 5.27 -4.91 19.36
C GLY A 15 6.10 -5.89 20.21
N GLY A 16 6.48 -7.01 19.65
CA GLY A 16 7.24 -8.04 20.36
C GLY A 16 8.73 -7.76 20.32
N GLY A 17 9.25 -6.99 21.18
CA GLY A 17 10.67 -6.80 21.34
C GLY A 17 10.95 -5.82 22.48
N GLU A 18 12.11 -5.86 23.00
CA GLU A 18 12.63 -5.15 24.16
C GLU A 18 12.69 -3.61 24.03
N HIS A 19 11.83 -3.00 23.18
CA HIS A 19 11.73 -1.57 23.01
C HIS A 19 10.42 -1.04 23.57
N PRO A 20 10.40 0.21 24.03
CA PRO A 20 9.22 0.79 24.67
C PRO A 20 8.03 0.60 23.76
N GLU A 21 7.28 -0.26 24.20
CA GLU A 21 6.29 -1.19 23.72
C GLU A 21 5.19 -0.57 22.88
N HIS A 22 5.12 0.73 22.80
CA HIS A 22 3.97 1.41 22.22
C HIS A 22 4.25 2.07 20.87
N LEU A 23 5.52 2.20 20.48
CA LEU A 23 5.89 2.91 19.26
C LEU A 23 5.70 2.06 17.99
N TYR A 24 5.83 0.75 18.08
CA TYR A 24 5.78 -0.12 16.90
C TYR A 24 4.36 -0.47 16.46
N THR A 25 3.43 -0.62 17.37
CA THR A 25 2.01 -0.87 17.06
C THR A 25 1.31 0.35 16.48
N THR A 26 1.80 1.54 16.79
CA THR A 26 1.28 2.81 16.25
C THR A 26 1.95 3.24 14.96
N LEU A 27 3.18 2.77 14.68
CA LEU A 27 4.00 3.23 13.55
C LEU A 27 3.69 2.57 12.22
N TYR A 28 3.33 1.28 12.22
CA TYR A 28 3.16 0.51 10.99
C TYR A 28 1.76 -0.08 10.89
N ARG A 29 1.23 -0.12 9.69
CA ARG A 29 0.08 -0.94 9.30
C ARG A 29 0.41 -1.66 8.00
N TYR A 30 0.54 -2.98 8.09
CA TYR A 30 0.92 -3.80 6.96
C TYR A 30 -0.28 -4.21 6.12
N ARG A 31 -1.40 -4.53 6.76
CA ARG A 31 -2.61 -4.99 6.09
C ARG A 31 -3.86 -4.46 6.79
N LEU A 32 -4.89 -4.09 6.02
CA LEU A 32 -6.25 -3.82 6.48
C LEU A 32 -7.20 -4.50 5.50
N GLN A 33 -8.05 -5.39 5.99
CA GLN A 33 -8.96 -6.12 5.11
C GLN A 33 -10.43 -5.99 5.51
N ARG A 34 -11.30 -6.16 4.49
CA ARG A 34 -12.75 -6.19 4.59
C ARG A 34 -13.26 -7.29 3.67
N ILE A 35 -13.74 -8.40 4.26
CA ILE A 35 -14.31 -9.50 3.51
C ILE A 35 -15.81 -9.52 3.77
N TRP A 36 -16.61 -9.48 2.73
CA TRP A 36 -18.08 -9.52 2.80
C TRP A 36 -18.66 -10.76 2.15
N ASN A 37 -17.89 -11.48 1.31
CA ASN A 37 -18.28 -12.75 0.74
C ASN A 37 -17.06 -13.67 0.61
N GLU A 38 -17.01 -14.72 1.44
CA GLU A 38 -15.90 -15.68 1.47
C GLU A 38 -15.91 -16.65 0.26
N GLN A 39 -16.98 -16.67 -0.52
CA GLN A 39 -17.09 -17.52 -1.70
C GLN A 39 -16.50 -16.87 -2.96
N GLU A 40 -16.22 -15.58 -2.91
CA GLU A 40 -15.62 -14.79 -3.99
C GLU A 40 -14.22 -14.33 -3.61
N ASN A 41 -13.33 -14.25 -4.59
CA ASN A 41 -11.96 -13.79 -4.36
C ASN A 41 -11.93 -12.33 -3.90
N PRO A 42 -11.14 -11.98 -2.89
CA PRO A 42 -10.90 -10.59 -2.56
C PRO A 42 -9.96 -9.92 -3.56
N LEU A 43 -9.98 -8.59 -3.59
CA LEU A 43 -9.08 -7.75 -4.36
C LEU A 43 -7.94 -7.24 -3.46
N LEU A 44 -6.68 -7.45 -3.85
CA LEU A 44 -5.55 -6.79 -3.20
C LEU A 44 -5.32 -5.42 -3.82
N VAL A 45 -5.28 -4.38 -2.98
CA VAL A 45 -4.94 -3.02 -3.40
C VAL A 45 -3.65 -2.57 -2.71
N ILE A 46 -2.66 -2.14 -3.49
CA ILE A 46 -1.37 -1.66 -3.00
C ILE A 46 -1.31 -0.14 -3.18
N GLY A 47 -1.48 0.59 -2.06
CA GLY A 47 -1.41 2.04 -1.98
C GLY A 47 0.00 2.58 -1.72
N CYS A 48 0.11 3.87 -1.36
CA CYS A 48 1.38 4.50 -1.00
C CYS A 48 1.77 4.18 0.43
N ASN A 49 1.03 4.72 1.40
CA ASN A 49 1.23 4.50 2.83
C ASN A 49 -0.13 4.47 3.56
N PRO A 50 -0.23 3.80 4.70
CA PRO A 50 -1.46 3.75 5.46
C PRO A 50 -1.81 5.12 6.04
N SER A 51 -3.10 5.43 6.01
CA SER A 51 -3.71 6.56 6.71
C SER A 51 -3.97 6.22 8.19
N THR A 52 -4.75 7.06 8.85
CA THR A 52 -5.22 6.85 10.23
C THR A 52 -6.46 5.96 10.33
N ALA A 53 -7.00 5.46 9.20
CA ALA A 53 -8.14 4.53 9.23
C ALA A 53 -7.86 3.33 10.14
N THR A 54 -8.89 2.89 10.86
CA THR A 54 -8.84 1.73 11.75
C THR A 54 -9.75 0.61 11.23
N ALA A 55 -9.76 -0.50 11.95
CA ALA A 55 -10.69 -1.58 11.67
C ALA A 55 -12.16 -1.14 11.86
N GLU A 56 -12.41 -0.25 12.82
CA GLU A 56 -13.76 0.24 13.12
C GLU A 56 -14.15 1.42 12.25
N GLU A 57 -13.18 2.27 11.88
CA GLU A 57 -13.45 3.54 11.18
C GLU A 57 -12.77 3.60 9.82
N LEU A 58 -13.59 3.49 8.76
CA LEU A 58 -13.13 3.57 7.37
C LEU A 58 -12.83 5.02 6.98
N ASP A 59 -11.68 5.23 6.37
CA ASP A 59 -11.41 6.47 5.66
C ASP A 59 -12.09 6.51 4.28
N GLU A 60 -12.02 7.66 3.62
CA GLU A 60 -12.63 7.86 2.30
C GLU A 60 -11.99 6.95 1.24
N THR A 61 -10.69 6.66 1.36
CA THR A 61 -9.95 5.77 0.44
C THR A 61 -10.52 4.36 0.51
N MET A 62 -10.69 3.80 1.71
CA MET A 62 -11.25 2.47 1.90
C MET A 62 -12.70 2.39 1.41
N ARG A 63 -13.53 3.42 1.70
CA ARG A 63 -14.91 3.46 1.19
C ARG A 63 -14.95 3.41 -0.33
N GLN A 64 -14.08 4.17 -1.00
CA GLN A 64 -14.02 4.18 -2.46
C GLN A 64 -13.52 2.85 -3.03
N VAL A 65 -12.49 2.26 -2.45
CA VAL A 65 -11.95 0.96 -2.87
C VAL A 65 -12.99 -0.15 -2.70
N ILE A 66 -13.70 -0.19 -1.56
CA ILE A 66 -14.78 -1.15 -1.32
C ILE A 66 -15.88 -1.01 -2.37
N LYS A 67 -16.28 0.23 -2.70
CA LYS A 67 -17.28 0.49 -3.73
C LYS A 67 -16.85 -0.04 -5.09
N ILE A 68 -15.60 0.19 -5.48
CA ILE A 68 -15.04 -0.32 -6.73
C ILE A 68 -15.00 -1.85 -6.73
N ALA A 69 -14.52 -2.46 -5.65
CA ALA A 69 -14.44 -3.91 -5.54
C ALA A 69 -15.81 -4.59 -5.64
N ARG A 70 -16.82 -4.06 -4.94
CA ARG A 70 -18.20 -4.57 -5.03
C ARG A 70 -18.78 -4.48 -6.43
N ASN A 71 -18.51 -3.39 -7.14
CA ASN A 71 -18.99 -3.21 -8.53
C ASN A 71 -18.29 -4.11 -9.55
N ASN A 72 -17.15 -4.68 -9.18
CA ASN A 72 -16.40 -5.65 -9.98
C ASN A 72 -16.50 -7.07 -9.41
N GLU A 73 -17.52 -7.35 -8.60
CA GLU A 73 -17.88 -8.68 -8.10
C GLU A 73 -16.79 -9.36 -7.24
N TYR A 74 -15.94 -8.58 -6.57
CA TYR A 74 -14.99 -9.11 -5.59
C TYR A 74 -15.67 -9.33 -4.23
N GLY A 75 -15.30 -10.43 -3.55
CA GLY A 75 -15.81 -10.80 -2.23
C GLY A 75 -15.20 -10.04 -1.06
N GLY A 76 -14.19 -9.21 -1.32
CA GLY A 76 -13.50 -8.46 -0.29
C GLY A 76 -12.44 -7.52 -0.84
N VAL A 77 -11.83 -6.77 0.07
CA VAL A 77 -10.66 -5.92 -0.19
C VAL A 77 -9.60 -6.20 0.87
N ILE A 78 -8.37 -6.40 0.41
CA ILE A 78 -7.17 -6.42 1.23
C ILE A 78 -6.35 -5.20 0.83
N MET A 79 -6.13 -4.27 1.75
CA MET A 79 -5.37 -3.05 1.52
C MET A 79 -3.98 -3.18 2.13
N CYS A 80 -2.96 -3.15 1.29
CA CYS A 80 -1.55 -3.05 1.64
C CYS A 80 -0.95 -1.77 1.06
N ASN A 81 0.31 -1.49 1.38
CA ASN A 81 0.97 -0.28 0.89
C ASN A 81 2.43 -0.55 0.53
N LEU A 82 3.01 0.29 -0.34
CA LEU A 82 4.45 0.26 -0.61
C LEU A 82 5.26 0.55 0.66
N TYR A 83 4.80 1.50 1.47
CA TYR A 83 5.40 1.84 2.75
C TYR A 83 4.41 1.55 3.86
N ALA A 84 4.82 0.80 4.88
CA ALA A 84 3.92 0.44 5.98
C ALA A 84 3.81 1.52 7.06
N TYR A 85 4.68 2.55 7.03
CA TYR A 85 4.67 3.64 8.00
C TYR A 85 3.35 4.41 7.95
N ARG A 86 2.68 4.51 9.11
CA ARG A 86 1.40 5.24 9.25
C ARG A 86 1.64 6.73 9.29
N GLY A 87 0.97 7.46 8.42
CA GLY A 87 1.00 8.92 8.39
C GLY A 87 -0.27 9.46 7.78
N THR A 88 -0.82 10.51 8.38
CA THR A 88 -2.03 11.17 7.87
C THR A 88 -1.78 11.76 6.49
N ARG A 89 -0.55 12.24 6.27
CA ARG A 89 -0.09 12.78 4.99
C ARG A 89 1.19 12.05 4.55
N PRO A 90 1.38 11.86 3.24
CA PRO A 90 2.63 11.28 2.73
C PRO A 90 3.89 12.04 3.13
N ASP A 91 3.79 13.34 3.38
CA ASP A 91 4.92 14.16 3.86
C ASP A 91 5.36 13.78 5.28
N ASP A 92 4.45 13.30 6.13
CA ASP A 92 4.80 12.83 7.48
C ASP A 92 5.74 11.62 7.39
N MET A 93 5.45 10.68 6.50
CA MET A 93 6.30 9.52 6.21
C MET A 93 7.68 9.94 5.66
N LYS A 94 7.70 10.86 4.69
CA LYS A 94 8.96 11.34 4.10
C LYS A 94 9.82 12.11 5.10
N ASN A 95 9.21 12.89 5.99
CA ASN A 95 9.91 13.59 7.06
C ASN A 95 10.52 12.61 8.07
N ALA A 96 9.77 11.55 8.45
CA ALA A 96 10.30 10.49 9.29
C ALA A 96 11.52 9.82 8.65
N ALA A 97 11.45 9.45 7.37
CA ALA A 97 12.56 8.87 6.64
C ALA A 97 13.78 9.82 6.56
N ARG A 98 13.58 11.12 6.34
CA ARG A 98 14.66 12.12 6.34
C ARG A 98 15.36 12.21 7.70
N ASN A 99 14.59 12.24 8.78
CA ASN A 99 15.14 12.31 10.14
C ASN A 99 16.03 11.08 10.44
N ILE A 100 15.60 9.91 10.03
CA ILE A 100 16.39 8.67 10.16
C ILE A 100 17.65 8.75 9.30
N SER A 101 17.54 9.20 8.05
CA SER A 101 18.69 9.33 7.13
C SER A 101 19.74 10.33 7.60
N GLN A 102 19.36 11.41 8.31
CA GLN A 102 20.27 12.37 8.91
C GLN A 102 21.20 11.76 9.97
N ASN A 103 20.78 10.65 10.57
CA ASN A 103 21.60 9.88 11.52
C ASN A 103 22.39 8.74 10.85
N ASN A 104 22.58 8.80 9.53
CA ASN A 104 23.24 7.77 8.73
C ASN A 104 22.58 6.38 8.81
N GLN A 105 21.28 6.34 9.05
CA GLN A 105 20.48 5.12 9.06
C GLN A 105 19.64 5.00 7.78
N ASP A 106 19.16 3.80 7.50
CA ASP A 106 18.33 3.54 6.32
C ASP A 106 16.91 4.08 6.52
N GLY A 107 16.67 5.28 5.99
CA GLY A 107 15.37 5.95 6.06
C GLY A 107 14.28 5.25 5.24
N PHE A 108 14.64 4.58 4.14
CA PHE A 108 13.67 3.79 3.37
C PHE A 108 13.28 2.51 4.09
N ALA A 109 14.25 1.75 4.63
CA ALA A 109 13.94 0.57 5.43
C ALA A 109 13.03 0.92 6.61
N TYR A 110 13.26 2.08 7.24
CA TYR A 110 12.42 2.56 8.34
C TYR A 110 10.97 2.77 7.92
N VAL A 111 10.68 3.39 6.79
CA VAL A 111 9.29 3.66 6.38
C VAL A 111 8.65 2.50 5.61
N ILE A 112 9.42 1.65 4.96
CA ILE A 112 8.93 0.39 4.40
C ILE A 112 8.39 -0.50 5.54
N GLY A 113 9.13 -0.55 6.63
CA GLY A 113 8.83 -1.41 7.77
C GLY A 113 9.40 -2.83 7.62
N PRO A 114 9.84 -3.44 8.72
CA PRO A 114 10.63 -4.67 8.70
C PRO A 114 9.91 -5.89 8.11
N HIS A 115 8.58 -5.88 8.09
CA HIS A 115 7.78 -7.04 7.67
C HIS A 115 6.92 -6.78 6.43
N ASN A 116 7.02 -5.60 5.81
CA ASN A 116 6.10 -5.20 4.75
C ASN A 116 6.11 -6.15 3.55
N GLU A 117 7.30 -6.56 3.08
CA GLU A 117 7.40 -7.48 1.95
C GLU A 117 6.80 -8.86 2.26
N ALA A 118 7.02 -9.39 3.47
CA ALA A 118 6.41 -10.65 3.90
C ALA A 118 4.88 -10.55 3.91
N GLN A 119 4.35 -9.46 4.45
CA GLN A 119 2.90 -9.22 4.48
C GLN A 119 2.30 -9.00 3.09
N LEU A 120 3.02 -8.39 2.16
CA LEU A 120 2.62 -8.30 0.76
C LEU A 120 2.53 -9.69 0.10
N VAL A 121 3.49 -10.59 0.38
CA VAL A 121 3.47 -11.98 -0.11
C VAL A 121 2.29 -12.74 0.46
N GLU A 122 2.06 -12.66 1.78
CA GLU A 122 0.93 -13.32 2.44
C GLU A 122 -0.42 -12.80 1.91
N ALA A 123 -0.58 -11.48 1.75
CA ALA A 123 -1.78 -10.90 1.17
C ALA A 123 -1.99 -11.36 -0.29
N ALA A 124 -0.92 -11.40 -1.07
CA ALA A 124 -0.99 -11.86 -2.45
C ALA A 124 -1.39 -13.35 -2.56
N ALA A 125 -1.05 -14.19 -1.58
CA ALA A 125 -1.46 -15.59 -1.57
C ALA A 125 -2.99 -15.78 -1.48
N LEU A 126 -3.72 -14.78 -0.99
CA LEU A 126 -5.17 -14.82 -0.79
C LEU A 126 -5.98 -14.33 -1.99
N VAL A 127 -5.33 -13.83 -3.06
CA VAL A 127 -5.99 -13.15 -4.17
C VAL A 127 -5.46 -13.64 -5.53
N GLU A 128 -6.21 -13.38 -6.59
CA GLU A 128 -5.73 -13.52 -7.97
C GLU A 128 -5.31 -12.16 -8.54
N ASP A 129 -6.03 -11.12 -8.20
CA ASP A 129 -5.95 -9.79 -8.78
C ASP A 129 -5.35 -8.77 -7.81
N VAL A 130 -4.42 -7.98 -8.32
CA VAL A 130 -3.70 -6.93 -7.59
C VAL A 130 -3.85 -5.60 -8.31
N VAL A 131 -4.38 -4.59 -7.63
CA VAL A 131 -4.47 -3.21 -8.11
C VAL A 131 -3.39 -2.37 -7.46
N PHE A 132 -2.54 -1.75 -8.25
CA PHE A 132 -1.64 -0.71 -7.78
C PHE A 132 -2.34 0.65 -7.79
N ALA A 133 -2.23 1.39 -6.69
CA ALA A 133 -2.97 2.63 -6.46
C ALA A 133 -2.16 3.66 -5.63
N TYR A 134 -0.84 3.74 -5.84
CA TYR A 134 0.09 4.47 -4.98
C TYR A 134 0.33 5.95 -5.39
N GLY A 135 -0.06 6.35 -6.59
CA GLY A 135 0.12 7.72 -7.09
C GLY A 135 1.59 8.14 -7.32
N ASN A 136 1.79 9.37 -7.77
CA ASN A 136 3.14 9.93 -8.00
C ASN A 136 3.92 10.08 -6.69
N ILE A 137 3.22 10.36 -5.61
CA ILE A 137 3.81 10.69 -4.31
C ILE A 137 4.65 9.55 -3.72
N ALA A 138 4.35 8.32 -4.10
CA ALA A 138 5.12 7.14 -3.67
C ALA A 138 6.55 7.12 -4.24
N VAL A 139 6.78 7.76 -5.38
CA VAL A 139 8.06 7.69 -6.12
C VAL A 139 8.74 9.05 -6.34
N GLU A 140 8.12 10.14 -5.89
CA GLU A 140 8.59 11.51 -6.04
C GLU A 140 8.74 12.21 -4.68
N GLY A 141 9.56 13.26 -4.63
CA GLY A 141 9.74 14.09 -3.42
C GLY A 141 10.55 13.45 -2.29
N TRP A 142 11.36 12.44 -2.59
CA TRP A 142 12.24 11.75 -1.64
C TRP A 142 13.63 12.39 -1.51
N THR A 143 13.69 13.71 -1.43
CA THR A 143 14.94 14.44 -1.25
C THR A 143 15.54 14.18 0.15
N ASN A 144 16.86 13.99 0.22
CA ASN A 144 17.60 13.76 1.47
C ASN A 144 17.17 12.50 2.24
N VAL A 145 16.61 11.52 1.56
CA VAL A 145 16.35 10.19 2.10
C VAL A 145 17.29 9.20 1.42
N GLN A 146 17.88 8.32 2.18
CA GLN A 146 18.77 7.26 1.70
C GLN A 146 18.31 5.90 2.24
N GLY A 147 18.66 4.86 1.51
CA GLY A 147 18.45 3.48 1.88
C GLY A 147 19.55 2.60 1.33
N MET A 148 19.57 1.34 1.73
CA MET A 148 20.54 0.37 1.27
C MET A 148 19.89 -0.61 0.31
N MET A 149 20.52 -0.81 -0.84
CA MET A 149 20.09 -1.73 -1.88
C MET A 149 21.30 -2.50 -2.37
N ASP A 150 21.29 -3.82 -2.21
CA ASP A 150 22.41 -4.71 -2.58
C ASP A 150 23.78 -4.23 -2.02
N ASN A 151 23.81 -3.79 -0.75
CA ASN A 151 24.95 -3.21 -0.06
C ASN A 151 25.47 -1.88 -0.62
N VAL A 152 24.67 -1.19 -1.44
CA VAL A 152 24.96 0.14 -1.97
C VAL A 152 24.01 1.15 -1.37
N ILE A 153 24.53 2.29 -0.91
CA ILE A 153 23.70 3.42 -0.48
C ILE A 153 23.08 4.06 -1.71
N VAL A 154 21.77 4.08 -1.75
CA VAL A 154 20.97 4.66 -2.82
C VAL A 154 20.05 5.72 -2.23
N SER A 155 19.84 6.81 -2.91
CA SER A 155 19.10 7.94 -2.37
C SER A 155 17.94 8.40 -3.23
N GLY A 156 17.02 9.11 -2.58
CA GLY A 156 15.98 9.90 -3.21
C GLY A 156 15.00 9.09 -4.04
N ASN A 157 14.53 9.74 -5.09
CA ASN A 157 13.50 9.15 -5.97
C ASN A 157 13.99 7.89 -6.70
N PHE A 158 15.30 7.71 -6.85
CA PHE A 158 15.83 6.51 -7.49
C PHE A 158 15.52 5.26 -6.66
N TYR A 159 15.80 5.30 -5.35
CA TYR A 159 15.46 4.19 -4.46
C TYR A 159 13.95 3.90 -4.48
N ALA A 160 13.13 4.94 -4.34
CA ALA A 160 11.68 4.79 -4.33
C ALA A 160 11.14 4.12 -5.61
N ARG A 161 11.69 4.48 -6.77
CA ARG A 161 11.33 3.84 -8.05
C ARG A 161 11.79 2.39 -8.12
N ALA A 162 13.04 2.11 -7.74
CA ALA A 162 13.57 0.76 -7.73
C ALA A 162 12.79 -0.15 -6.76
N TYR A 163 12.44 0.35 -5.58
CA TYR A 163 11.61 -0.39 -4.62
C TYR A 163 10.21 -0.69 -5.17
N LYS A 164 9.55 0.31 -5.74
CA LYS A 164 8.27 0.13 -6.43
C LYS A 164 8.36 -0.94 -7.53
N ASP A 165 9.42 -0.90 -8.36
CA ASP A 165 9.62 -1.89 -9.43
C ASP A 165 9.86 -3.29 -8.87
N ARG A 166 10.58 -3.40 -7.75
CA ARG A 166 10.76 -4.66 -7.01
C ARG A 166 9.43 -5.25 -6.54
N VAL A 167 8.53 -4.45 -5.96
CA VAL A 167 7.21 -4.91 -5.53
C VAL A 167 6.35 -5.36 -6.72
N ILE A 168 6.36 -4.61 -7.82
CA ILE A 168 5.66 -5.01 -9.04
C ILE A 168 6.19 -6.34 -9.57
N GLN A 169 7.52 -6.50 -9.60
CA GLN A 169 8.14 -7.75 -10.04
C GLN A 169 7.81 -8.92 -9.12
N LEU A 170 7.77 -8.70 -7.81
CA LEU A 170 7.35 -9.70 -6.83
C LEU A 170 5.92 -10.19 -7.12
N MET A 171 4.97 -9.30 -7.36
CA MET A 171 3.59 -9.70 -7.71
C MET A 171 3.52 -10.49 -9.03
N ARG A 172 4.36 -10.14 -10.02
CA ARG A 172 4.46 -10.91 -11.27
C ARG A 172 5.02 -12.31 -11.04
N GLN A 173 6.07 -12.45 -10.22
CA GLN A 173 6.67 -13.75 -9.87
C GLN A 173 5.68 -14.66 -9.14
N LEU A 174 4.79 -14.06 -8.33
CA LEU A 174 3.69 -14.76 -7.67
C LEU A 174 2.52 -15.08 -8.61
N GLY A 175 2.63 -14.76 -9.90
CA GLY A 175 1.64 -15.09 -10.92
C GLY A 175 0.36 -14.26 -10.86
N LYS A 176 0.38 -13.08 -10.22
CA LYS A 176 -0.82 -12.23 -10.06
C LYS A 176 -1.18 -11.46 -11.32
N ASN A 177 -2.48 -11.24 -11.54
CA ASN A 177 -2.96 -10.29 -12.53
C ASN A 177 -2.81 -8.87 -11.98
N LEU A 178 -2.20 -7.97 -12.77
CA LEU A 178 -1.85 -6.63 -12.30
C LEU A 178 -2.69 -5.56 -13.00
N PHE A 179 -3.29 -4.69 -12.19
CA PHE A 179 -4.21 -3.64 -12.63
C PHE A 179 -3.88 -2.29 -12.02
N ALA A 180 -4.49 -1.24 -12.56
CA ALA A 180 -4.65 0.07 -11.94
C ALA A 180 -6.07 0.58 -12.17
N PHE A 181 -6.53 1.49 -11.33
CA PHE A 181 -7.79 2.19 -11.57
C PHE A 181 -7.66 3.12 -12.79
N GLU A 182 -6.54 3.80 -12.88
CA GLU A 182 -6.14 4.73 -13.94
C GLU A 182 -4.65 5.01 -13.81
N THR A 183 -4.08 5.76 -14.74
CA THR A 183 -2.68 6.24 -14.65
C THR A 183 -2.64 7.76 -14.58
N THR A 184 -1.67 8.28 -13.81
CA THR A 184 -1.36 9.71 -13.77
C THR A 184 -0.67 10.15 -15.06
N ALA A 185 -0.55 11.45 -15.30
CA ALA A 185 0.21 11.99 -16.45
C ALA A 185 1.69 11.53 -16.46
N ALA A 186 2.26 11.19 -15.28
CA ALA A 186 3.60 10.62 -15.16
C ALA A 186 3.65 9.10 -15.37
N GLY A 187 2.53 8.46 -15.71
CA GLY A 187 2.42 7.02 -15.97
C GLY A 187 2.38 6.14 -14.71
N ASN A 188 2.23 6.72 -13.52
CA ASN A 188 2.07 5.94 -12.29
C ASN A 188 0.59 5.58 -12.07
N PRO A 189 0.30 4.43 -11.42
CA PRO A 189 -1.05 4.08 -10.99
C PRO A 189 -1.68 5.18 -10.14
N MET A 190 -2.88 5.61 -10.52
CA MET A 190 -3.58 6.70 -9.83
C MET A 190 -4.11 6.26 -8.47
N HIS A 191 -4.08 7.17 -7.50
CA HIS A 191 -4.70 6.97 -6.20
C HIS A 191 -6.23 6.82 -6.33
N PRO A 192 -6.92 6.03 -5.48
CA PRO A 192 -8.37 5.81 -5.57
C PRO A 192 -9.20 7.10 -5.40
N LEU A 193 -8.63 8.11 -4.74
CA LEU A 193 -9.22 9.44 -4.56
C LEU A 193 -8.39 10.47 -5.33
N PRO A 194 -8.60 10.66 -6.63
CA PRO A 194 -7.96 11.75 -7.37
C PRO A 194 -8.48 13.10 -6.87
N HIS A 195 -7.69 14.16 -7.05
CA HIS A 195 -8.09 15.53 -6.68
C HIS A 195 -9.26 16.05 -7.53
N ASP A 196 -9.46 15.50 -8.72
CA ASP A 196 -10.57 15.84 -9.61
C ASP A 196 -11.88 15.24 -9.09
N ALA A 197 -12.87 16.10 -8.85
CA ALA A 197 -14.16 15.70 -8.30
C ALA A 197 -15.00 14.83 -9.26
N GLU A 198 -14.87 15.01 -10.58
CA GLU A 198 -15.52 14.16 -11.58
C GLU A 198 -14.93 12.75 -11.55
N LEU A 199 -13.61 12.62 -11.46
CA LEU A 199 -12.93 11.35 -11.32
C LEU A 199 -13.27 10.62 -10.03
N LYS A 200 -13.51 11.33 -8.92
CA LYS A 200 -13.96 10.75 -7.64
C LYS A 200 -15.31 10.05 -7.75
N ASN A 201 -16.22 10.57 -8.56
CA ASN A 201 -17.58 10.06 -8.66
C ASN A 201 -17.73 8.94 -9.70
N GLN A 202 -16.77 8.79 -10.60
CA GLN A 202 -16.79 7.72 -11.59
C GLN A 202 -16.30 6.42 -10.94
N ILE A 203 -17.16 5.41 -10.92
CA ILE A 203 -16.76 4.04 -10.64
C ILE A 203 -16.13 3.51 -11.92
N ARG A 204 -14.82 3.35 -11.92
CA ARG A 204 -14.09 2.87 -13.09
C ARG A 204 -13.92 1.38 -13.03
N ASN A 205 -13.97 0.75 -14.18
CA ASN A 205 -13.49 -0.61 -14.33
C ASN A 205 -11.99 -0.63 -14.09
N ILE A 206 -11.51 -1.72 -13.50
CA ILE A 206 -10.08 -1.94 -13.32
C ILE A 206 -9.44 -2.12 -14.69
N ALA A 207 -8.42 -1.31 -14.98
CA ALA A 207 -7.70 -1.38 -16.25
C ALA A 207 -6.39 -2.17 -16.08
N LEU A 208 -6.13 -3.11 -16.98
CA LEU A 208 -4.87 -3.86 -17.00
C LEU A 208 -3.72 -2.93 -17.41
N ILE A 209 -2.79 -2.66 -16.49
CA ILE A 209 -1.64 -1.77 -16.74
C ILE A 209 -0.42 -2.50 -17.24
N PHE A 210 -0.26 -3.76 -16.88
CA PHE A 210 0.90 -4.55 -17.27
C PHE A 210 0.44 -5.76 -18.06
N LYS A 211 0.74 -5.79 -19.35
CA LYS A 211 0.49 -6.99 -20.15
C LYS A 211 1.39 -8.12 -19.67
N LYS A 212 0.81 -9.31 -19.42
CA LYS A 212 1.62 -10.54 -19.34
C LYS A 212 2.44 -10.63 -20.63
N ARG A 213 3.77 -10.58 -20.50
CA ARG A 213 4.67 -10.98 -21.59
C ARG A 213 4.84 -12.47 -21.56
#